data_8c10c688942236b7499a87a2ee9212de
#
_entry.id   8c10c688942236b7499a87a2ee9212de
#
_cell.length_a   1.000
_cell.length_b   1.000
_cell.length_c   1.000
_cell.angle_alpha   90.00
_cell.angle_beta   90.00
_cell.angle_gamma   90.00
#
_symmetry.space_group_name_H-M   'P 1'
#
loop_
_entity.id
_entity.type
_entity.pdbx_description
1 polymer ?
#
loop_
_entity_poly.entity_id
_entity_poly.type
_entity_poly.pdbx_seq_one_letter_code
_entity_poly.pdbx_strand_id
1 'polypeptide(L)'
;MFKNLNNNFFNKEIVILFFLYLTLLISFFLGENSTGGAFTDYARQKAIVNSFSNNFFESLLNYDKFSTRHSPVLIIFLAILEKLSFSDLIIRFIHLHLCLILPFYFYKCLRFKFKFIDKKILFILTGLIFFSPTFRSLSIWPDSRILGLTLFTIGIFYFLKFEREKKINFAIKNVFLVALSAYISPNFSIFSLFFFLKYTLYYNFFSKPTLLIIITNLILSIPAIYYVFILEINFFLKSAVAEINWDEKENIIFNNIFNDFIITFSFLFFYIFPFLFLKIINLEKIITFSNLIYSSTI
;
A
#
# COMPACT_ATOMS: atom_id res chain seq x y z
N MET A 1 27.92 7.85 -31.64
CA MET A 1 28.46 7.91 -30.25
C MET A 1 27.37 7.80 -29.17
N PHE A 2 26.15 8.27 -29.34
CA PHE A 2 25.06 8.20 -28.34
C PHE A 2 24.38 6.84 -28.14
N LYS A 3 24.48 5.90 -29.09
CA LYS A 3 23.86 4.56 -29.00
C LYS A 3 24.56 3.64 -27.98
N ASN A 4 25.87 3.79 -27.77
CA ASN A 4 26.65 2.95 -26.85
C ASN A 4 26.53 3.39 -25.39
N LEU A 5 26.19 4.66 -25.09
CA LEU A 5 25.99 5.14 -23.72
C LEU A 5 24.71 4.58 -23.09
N ASN A 6 23.67 4.29 -23.89
CA ASN A 6 22.41 3.72 -23.41
C ASN A 6 22.52 2.26 -22.98
N ASN A 7 23.34 1.46 -23.69
CA ASN A 7 23.52 0.04 -23.36
C ASN A 7 24.30 -0.16 -22.06
N ASN A 8 25.32 0.65 -21.81
CA ASN A 8 26.12 0.56 -20.59
C ASN A 8 25.35 0.99 -19.32
N PHE A 9 24.39 1.88 -19.47
CA PHE A 9 23.56 2.31 -18.35
C PHE A 9 22.52 1.25 -17.98
N PHE A 10 21.85 0.67 -18.97
CA PHE A 10 20.87 -0.40 -18.77
C PHE A 10 21.50 -1.63 -18.10
N ASN A 11 22.74 -1.97 -18.46
CA ASN A 11 23.48 -3.04 -17.81
C ASN A 11 23.77 -2.76 -16.32
N LYS A 12 24.09 -1.52 -15.97
CA LYS A 12 24.37 -1.14 -14.55
C LYS A 12 23.10 -1.19 -13.69
N GLU A 13 21.95 -0.72 -14.19
CA GLU A 13 20.68 -0.80 -13.47
C GLU A 13 20.26 -2.25 -13.20
N ILE A 14 20.42 -3.13 -14.17
CA ILE A 14 20.15 -4.58 -14.01
C ILE A 14 21.05 -5.20 -12.94
N VAL A 15 22.35 -4.87 -12.95
CA VAL A 15 23.29 -5.37 -11.94
C VAL A 15 22.88 -4.91 -10.55
N ILE A 16 22.52 -3.63 -10.37
CA ILE A 16 22.07 -3.11 -9.08
C ILE A 16 20.78 -3.82 -8.64
N LEU A 17 19.80 -3.98 -9.53
CA LEU A 17 18.56 -4.71 -9.21
C LEU A 17 18.82 -6.16 -8.82
N PHE A 18 19.75 -6.82 -9.50
CA PHE A 18 20.17 -8.16 -9.16
C PHE A 18 20.74 -8.24 -7.74
N PHE A 19 21.63 -7.32 -7.37
CA PHE A 19 22.18 -7.29 -6.00
C PHE A 19 21.10 -6.96 -4.95
N LEU A 20 20.20 -6.03 -5.21
CA LEU A 20 19.08 -5.72 -4.32
C LEU A 20 18.17 -6.94 -4.12
N TYR A 21 17.85 -7.64 -5.21
CA TYR A 21 17.08 -8.88 -5.16
C TYR A 21 17.83 -9.98 -4.40
N LEU A 22 19.12 -10.15 -4.64
CA LEU A 22 19.94 -11.13 -3.95
C LEU A 22 19.99 -10.88 -2.44
N THR A 23 20.14 -9.62 -2.00
CA THR A 23 20.07 -9.30 -0.56
C THR A 23 18.71 -9.67 0.04
N LEU A 24 17.62 -9.47 -0.69
CA LEU A 24 16.28 -9.84 -0.23
C LEU A 24 16.10 -11.36 -0.18
N LEU A 25 16.66 -12.10 -1.15
CA LEU A 25 16.67 -13.57 -1.13
C LEU A 25 17.47 -14.13 0.04
N ILE A 26 18.65 -13.58 0.32
CA ILE A 26 19.44 -13.97 1.49
C ILE A 26 18.63 -13.77 2.76
N SER A 27 17.98 -12.62 2.90
CA SER A 27 17.11 -12.33 4.04
C SER A 27 15.92 -13.27 4.15
N PHE A 28 15.35 -13.66 3.01
CA PHE A 28 14.27 -14.65 2.96
C PHE A 28 14.70 -16.00 3.54
N PHE A 29 15.86 -16.52 3.12
CA PHE A 29 16.38 -17.79 3.64
C PHE A 29 16.84 -17.70 5.10
N LEU A 30 17.32 -16.54 5.55
CA LEU A 30 17.66 -16.29 6.95
C LEU A 30 16.44 -15.99 7.82
N GLY A 31 15.24 -15.87 7.25
CA GLY A 31 14.01 -15.59 8.00
C GLY A 31 14.01 -14.21 8.64
N GLU A 32 14.53 -13.19 7.96
CA GLU A 32 14.63 -11.82 8.50
C GLU A 32 13.29 -11.34 9.05
N ASN A 33 13.31 -10.81 10.28
CA ASN A 33 12.17 -10.26 10.99
C ASN A 33 12.54 -8.92 11.65
N SER A 34 13.10 -8.00 10.86
CA SER A 34 13.65 -6.73 11.31
C SER A 34 12.61 -5.79 11.94
N THR A 35 11.31 -5.99 11.68
CA THR A 35 10.21 -5.27 12.36
C THR A 35 9.77 -5.93 13.67
N GLY A 36 10.28 -7.12 13.99
CA GLY A 36 9.96 -7.88 15.22
C GLY A 36 8.60 -8.56 15.25
N GLY A 37 7.60 -8.11 14.46
CA GLY A 37 6.22 -8.60 14.51
C GLY A 37 5.79 -9.46 13.31
N ALA A 38 6.45 -9.34 12.16
CA ALA A 38 5.98 -9.96 10.90
C ALA A 38 5.89 -11.48 10.98
N PHE A 39 6.88 -12.14 11.57
CA PHE A 39 6.88 -13.59 11.79
C PHE A 39 5.74 -14.03 12.72
N THR A 40 5.56 -13.31 13.83
CA THR A 40 4.53 -13.63 14.84
C THR A 40 3.13 -13.45 14.26
N ASP A 41 2.89 -12.36 13.50
CA ASP A 41 1.63 -12.10 12.81
C ASP A 41 1.33 -13.21 11.79
N TYR A 42 2.33 -13.61 11.01
CA TYR A 42 2.18 -14.72 10.06
C TYR A 42 1.90 -16.05 10.74
N ALA A 43 2.62 -16.38 11.82
CA ALA A 43 2.39 -17.61 12.58
C ALA A 43 0.96 -17.70 13.14
N ARG A 44 0.41 -16.59 13.65
CA ARG A 44 -1.00 -16.52 14.09
C ARG A 44 -1.98 -16.71 12.93
N GLN A 45 -1.71 -16.07 11.79
CA GLN A 45 -2.56 -16.21 10.59
C GLN A 45 -2.55 -17.63 10.04
N LYS A 46 -1.44 -18.36 10.18
CA LYS A 46 -1.31 -19.73 9.66
C LYS A 46 -2.33 -20.69 10.27
N ALA A 47 -2.68 -20.55 11.53
CA ALA A 47 -3.75 -21.34 12.15
C ALA A 47 -5.11 -21.11 11.46
N ILE A 48 -5.38 -19.85 11.06
CA ILE A 48 -6.59 -19.49 10.35
C ILE A 48 -6.55 -20.00 8.90
N VAL A 49 -5.38 -19.91 8.23
CA VAL A 49 -5.16 -20.46 6.89
C VAL A 49 -5.48 -21.97 6.87
N ASN A 50 -4.99 -22.74 7.84
CA ASN A 50 -5.27 -24.16 7.97
C ASN A 50 -6.77 -24.44 8.15
N SER A 51 -7.49 -23.59 8.90
CA SER A 51 -8.94 -23.72 9.04
C SER A 51 -9.67 -23.50 7.70
N PHE A 52 -9.27 -22.51 6.93
CA PHE A 52 -9.82 -22.25 5.59
C PHE A 52 -9.45 -23.33 4.58
N SER A 53 -8.26 -23.92 4.64
CA SER A 53 -7.86 -25.00 3.74
C SER A 53 -8.66 -26.28 4.00
N ASN A 54 -9.05 -26.54 5.24
CA ASN A 54 -9.84 -27.71 5.64
C ASN A 54 -11.34 -27.49 5.43
N ASN A 55 -11.90 -26.38 5.91
CA ASN A 55 -13.34 -26.09 5.92
C ASN A 55 -13.63 -24.65 5.46
N PHE A 56 -13.50 -24.40 4.17
CA PHE A 56 -13.57 -23.06 3.57
C PHE A 56 -14.85 -22.31 3.93
N PHE A 57 -16.03 -22.91 3.65
CA PHE A 57 -17.31 -22.23 3.86
C PHE A 57 -17.61 -21.99 5.33
N GLU A 58 -17.31 -22.95 6.19
CA GLU A 58 -17.49 -22.80 7.63
C GLU A 58 -16.60 -21.70 8.20
N SER A 59 -15.32 -21.67 7.80
CA SER A 59 -14.37 -20.62 8.20
C SER A 59 -14.78 -19.24 7.71
N LEU A 60 -15.35 -19.15 6.51
CA LEU A 60 -15.83 -17.88 5.93
C LEU A 60 -17.04 -17.35 6.69
N LEU A 61 -18.03 -18.21 6.96
CA LEU A 61 -19.27 -17.83 7.65
C LEU A 61 -19.07 -17.53 9.13
N ASN A 62 -18.09 -18.18 9.77
CA ASN A 62 -17.77 -18.01 11.18
C ASN A 62 -16.47 -17.24 11.41
N TYR A 63 -16.12 -16.33 10.54
CA TYR A 63 -14.83 -15.63 10.58
C TYR A 63 -14.57 -14.89 11.90
N ASP A 64 -15.61 -14.38 12.53
CA ASP A 64 -15.55 -13.70 13.83
C ASP A 64 -14.98 -14.55 14.96
N LYS A 65 -15.08 -15.90 14.86
CA LYS A 65 -14.52 -16.84 15.85
C LYS A 65 -13.00 -16.77 15.94
N PHE A 66 -12.33 -16.30 14.86
CA PHE A 66 -10.88 -16.17 14.84
C PHE A 66 -10.36 -14.91 15.56
N SER A 67 -11.24 -14.01 15.98
CA SER A 67 -10.91 -12.78 16.71
C SER A 67 -9.76 -11.98 16.04
N THR A 68 -9.72 -12.00 14.70
CA THR A 68 -8.69 -11.31 13.92
C THR A 68 -9.24 -10.01 13.36
N ARG A 69 -8.38 -8.99 13.29
CA ARG A 69 -8.67 -7.70 12.63
C ARG A 69 -8.29 -7.67 11.14
N HIS A 70 -7.71 -8.75 10.63
CA HIS A 70 -7.32 -8.84 9.23
C HIS A 70 -8.49 -9.24 8.36
N SER A 71 -8.54 -8.72 7.14
CA SER A 71 -9.49 -9.17 6.13
C SER A 71 -9.20 -10.63 5.73
N PRO A 72 -10.23 -11.44 5.44
CA PRO A 72 -10.05 -12.83 5.05
C PRO A 72 -9.36 -13.03 3.69
N VAL A 73 -9.26 -11.99 2.85
CA VAL A 73 -8.83 -12.15 1.44
C VAL A 73 -7.41 -12.70 1.31
N LEU A 74 -6.45 -12.19 2.08
CA LEU A 74 -5.10 -12.77 2.07
C LEU A 74 -5.11 -14.20 2.60
N ILE A 75 -5.85 -14.45 3.68
CA ILE A 75 -5.96 -15.77 4.31
C ILE A 75 -6.52 -16.79 3.31
N ILE A 76 -7.59 -16.42 2.58
CA ILE A 76 -8.17 -17.24 1.52
C ILE A 76 -7.12 -17.53 0.43
N PHE A 77 -6.37 -16.53 0.00
CA PHE A 77 -5.32 -16.72 -1.00
C PHE A 77 -4.26 -17.73 -0.53
N LEU A 78 -3.77 -17.58 0.71
CA LEU A 78 -2.80 -18.51 1.30
C LEU A 78 -3.39 -19.91 1.49
N ALA A 79 -4.64 -20.03 1.90
CA ALA A 79 -5.34 -21.31 2.06
C ALA A 79 -5.52 -22.05 0.72
N ILE A 80 -5.77 -21.34 -0.37
CA ILE A 80 -5.82 -21.93 -1.71
C ILE A 80 -4.45 -22.53 -2.07
N LEU A 81 -3.35 -21.81 -1.80
CA LEU A 81 -2.00 -22.32 -2.06
C LEU A 81 -1.67 -23.55 -1.20
N GLU A 82 -2.08 -23.52 0.07
CA GLU A 82 -1.90 -24.67 0.97
C GLU A 82 -2.72 -25.89 0.51
N LYS A 83 -3.97 -25.69 0.07
CA LYS A 83 -4.81 -26.75 -0.50
C LYS A 83 -4.23 -27.34 -1.79
N LEU A 84 -3.45 -26.55 -2.56
CA LEU A 84 -2.69 -27.03 -3.70
C LEU A 84 -1.39 -27.76 -3.29
N SER A 85 -1.22 -28.06 -1.99
CA SER A 85 -0.07 -28.77 -1.42
C SER A 85 1.27 -28.05 -1.56
N PHE A 86 1.26 -26.72 -1.70
CA PHE A 86 2.50 -25.96 -1.64
C PHE A 86 3.05 -25.91 -0.21
N SER A 87 4.36 -26.15 -0.07
CA SER A 87 5.04 -25.98 1.20
C SER A 87 5.02 -24.53 1.67
N ASP A 88 5.15 -24.32 2.99
CA ASP A 88 5.21 -22.98 3.59
C ASP A 88 6.29 -22.10 2.94
N LEU A 89 7.44 -22.68 2.65
CA LEU A 89 8.54 -21.99 1.97
C LEU A 89 8.12 -21.50 0.57
N ILE A 90 7.40 -22.32 -0.19
CA ILE A 90 6.92 -21.95 -1.53
C ILE A 90 5.85 -20.86 -1.44
N ILE A 91 4.92 -20.95 -0.49
CA ILE A 91 3.88 -19.95 -0.25
C ILE A 91 4.52 -18.59 0.05
N ARG A 92 5.49 -18.55 0.96
CA ARG A 92 6.24 -17.35 1.30
C ARG A 92 7.05 -16.82 0.11
N PHE A 93 7.63 -17.70 -0.69
CA PHE A 93 8.37 -17.33 -1.89
C PHE A 93 7.47 -16.69 -2.97
N ILE A 94 6.26 -17.24 -3.17
CA ILE A 94 5.25 -16.64 -4.05
C ILE A 94 4.88 -15.24 -3.55
N HIS A 95 4.62 -15.12 -2.24
CA HIS A 95 4.29 -13.83 -1.63
C HIS A 95 5.40 -12.79 -1.82
N LEU A 96 6.65 -13.16 -1.58
CA LEU A 96 7.81 -12.30 -1.81
C LEU A 96 7.81 -11.74 -3.25
N HIS A 97 7.59 -12.60 -4.25
CA HIS A 97 7.59 -12.17 -5.65
C HIS A 97 6.41 -11.27 -6.01
N LEU A 98 5.24 -11.48 -5.40
CA LEU A 98 4.12 -10.55 -5.52
C LEU A 98 4.46 -9.18 -4.94
N CYS A 99 5.20 -9.13 -3.83
CA CYS A 99 5.65 -7.88 -3.23
C CYS A 99 6.67 -7.11 -4.09
N LEU A 100 7.46 -7.80 -4.93
CA LEU A 100 8.39 -7.15 -5.87
C LEU A 100 7.68 -6.30 -6.94
N ILE A 101 6.40 -6.51 -7.13
CA ILE A 101 5.57 -5.67 -8.01
C ILE A 101 5.49 -4.23 -7.46
N LEU A 102 5.57 -4.04 -6.14
CA LEU A 102 5.51 -2.73 -5.50
C LEU A 102 6.63 -1.78 -5.98
N PRO A 103 7.94 -2.07 -5.82
CA PRO A 103 9.00 -1.18 -6.29
C PRO A 103 8.93 -0.96 -7.80
N PHE A 104 8.53 -1.96 -8.58
CA PHE A 104 8.37 -1.81 -10.02
C PHE A 104 7.29 -0.78 -10.39
N TYR A 105 6.10 -0.85 -9.81
CA TYR A 105 5.04 0.12 -10.08
C TYR A 105 5.32 1.47 -9.42
N PHE A 106 5.98 1.51 -8.28
CA PHE A 106 6.43 2.75 -7.67
C PHE A 106 7.39 3.51 -8.60
N TYR A 107 8.37 2.83 -9.20
CA TYR A 107 9.23 3.41 -10.22
C TYR A 107 8.45 3.94 -11.44
N LYS A 108 7.45 3.17 -11.91
CA LYS A 108 6.57 3.62 -12.99
C LYS A 108 5.80 4.88 -12.62
N CYS A 109 5.26 4.98 -11.41
CA CYS A 109 4.57 6.16 -10.90
C CYS A 109 5.51 7.38 -10.88
N LEU A 110 6.70 7.22 -10.31
CA LEU A 110 7.71 8.28 -10.25
C LEU A 110 8.08 8.76 -11.66
N ARG A 111 8.41 7.85 -12.57
CA ARG A 111 8.75 8.20 -13.96
C ARG A 111 7.61 8.88 -14.72
N PHE A 112 6.38 8.48 -14.42
CA PHE A 112 5.21 9.06 -15.07
C PHE A 112 4.92 10.47 -14.56
N LYS A 113 5.07 10.69 -13.25
CA LYS A 113 4.82 11.99 -12.60
C LYS A 113 5.97 12.98 -12.81
N PHE A 114 7.21 12.53 -12.65
CA PHE A 114 8.40 13.38 -12.61
C PHE A 114 9.25 13.20 -13.87
N LYS A 115 8.74 13.67 -15.01
CA LYS A 115 9.38 13.50 -16.33
C LYS A 115 10.72 14.23 -16.48
N PHE A 116 10.90 15.34 -15.76
CA PHE A 116 12.09 16.19 -15.84
C PHE A 116 13.23 15.75 -14.91
N ILE A 117 12.95 14.81 -14.00
CA ILE A 117 13.97 14.28 -13.10
C ILE A 117 14.73 13.14 -13.79
N ASP A 118 16.06 13.12 -13.58
CA ASP A 118 16.91 12.08 -14.13
C ASP A 118 16.40 10.69 -13.68
N LYS A 119 16.34 9.78 -14.64
CA LYS A 119 15.92 8.39 -14.42
C LYS A 119 16.75 7.68 -13.36
N LYS A 120 18.02 8.01 -13.25
CA LYS A 120 18.94 7.45 -12.24
C LYS A 120 18.50 7.81 -10.82
N ILE A 121 18.11 9.07 -10.60
CA ILE A 121 17.63 9.53 -9.30
C ILE A 121 16.35 8.79 -8.94
N LEU A 122 15.39 8.67 -9.88
CA LEU A 122 14.14 7.95 -9.65
C LEU A 122 14.37 6.46 -9.39
N PHE A 123 15.38 5.87 -10.04
CA PHE A 123 15.78 4.50 -9.83
C PHE A 123 16.38 4.29 -8.43
N ILE A 124 17.27 5.18 -7.98
CA ILE A 124 17.86 5.15 -6.64
C ILE A 124 16.76 5.29 -5.58
N LEU A 125 15.83 6.27 -5.74
CA LEU A 125 14.70 6.45 -4.83
C LEU A 125 13.85 5.18 -4.73
N THR A 126 13.63 4.49 -5.83
CA THR A 126 12.92 3.20 -5.83
C THR A 126 13.72 2.11 -5.11
N GLY A 127 15.03 2.09 -5.33
CA GLY A 127 15.95 1.14 -4.68
C GLY A 127 15.93 1.23 -3.15
N LEU A 128 15.64 2.42 -2.58
CA LEU A 128 15.52 2.61 -1.14
C LEU A 128 14.44 1.74 -0.49
N ILE A 129 13.41 1.33 -1.24
CA ILE A 129 12.37 0.43 -0.74
C ILE A 129 12.98 -0.90 -0.25
N PHE A 130 13.99 -1.42 -0.94
CA PHE A 130 14.67 -2.68 -0.57
C PHE A 130 15.46 -2.59 0.73
N PHE A 131 15.77 -1.38 1.21
CA PHE A 131 16.44 -1.16 2.50
C PHE A 131 15.45 -0.88 3.63
N SER A 132 14.16 -0.74 3.33
CA SER A 132 13.13 -0.56 4.36
C SER A 132 12.96 -1.85 5.17
N PRO A 133 13.17 -1.83 6.50
CA PRO A 133 12.94 -2.99 7.37
C PRO A 133 11.51 -3.52 7.25
N THR A 134 10.53 -2.63 7.13
CA THR A 134 9.12 -2.98 6.95
C THR A 134 8.88 -3.71 5.64
N PHE A 135 9.39 -3.18 4.51
CA PHE A 135 9.25 -3.86 3.22
C PHE A 135 9.87 -5.24 3.25
N ARG A 136 11.10 -5.36 3.78
CA ARG A 136 11.83 -6.64 3.85
C ARG A 136 11.08 -7.67 4.67
N SER A 137 10.73 -7.35 5.92
CA SER A 137 10.01 -8.27 6.81
C SER A 137 8.65 -8.68 6.28
N LEU A 138 7.82 -7.72 5.84
CA LEU A 138 6.47 -8.00 5.35
C LEU A 138 6.45 -8.65 3.97
N SER A 139 7.54 -8.55 3.18
CA SER A 139 7.67 -9.31 1.93
C SER A 139 8.05 -10.77 2.16
N ILE A 140 8.83 -11.06 3.21
CA ILE A 140 9.31 -12.39 3.57
C ILE A 140 8.23 -13.18 4.32
N TRP A 141 7.51 -12.50 5.22
CA TRP A 141 6.41 -13.07 5.99
C TRP A 141 5.08 -12.53 5.44
N PRO A 142 4.21 -13.39 4.88
CA PRO A 142 2.96 -12.95 4.26
C PRO A 142 2.15 -12.02 5.14
N ASP A 143 1.88 -10.82 4.60
CA ASP A 143 1.17 -9.77 5.29
C ASP A 143 0.23 -8.99 4.34
N SER A 144 -0.97 -8.71 4.83
CA SER A 144 -2.00 -8.02 4.05
C SER A 144 -1.64 -6.57 3.74
N ARG A 145 -0.89 -5.90 4.61
CA ARG A 145 -0.51 -4.48 4.46
C ARG A 145 0.34 -4.26 3.21
N ILE A 146 1.34 -5.13 2.98
CA ILE A 146 2.26 -4.97 1.85
C ILE A 146 1.60 -5.34 0.52
N LEU A 147 0.75 -6.37 0.48
CA LEU A 147 -0.02 -6.71 -0.73
C LEU A 147 -1.07 -5.65 -1.03
N GLY A 148 -1.75 -5.13 -0.02
CA GLY A 148 -2.67 -4.00 -0.15
C GLY A 148 -1.95 -2.77 -0.73
N LEU A 149 -0.77 -2.42 -0.20
CA LEU A 149 0.06 -1.32 -0.71
C LEU A 149 0.51 -1.55 -2.16
N THR A 150 0.82 -2.80 -2.52
CA THR A 150 1.19 -3.17 -3.90
C THR A 150 0.05 -2.86 -4.88
N LEU A 151 -1.16 -3.36 -4.59
CA LEU A 151 -2.33 -3.10 -5.43
C LEU A 151 -2.70 -1.62 -5.45
N PHE A 152 -2.62 -0.95 -4.32
CA PHE A 152 -2.84 0.49 -4.22
C PHE A 152 -1.87 1.28 -5.10
N THR A 153 -0.59 0.92 -5.10
CA THR A 153 0.43 1.57 -5.95
C THR A 153 0.15 1.35 -7.44
N ILE A 154 -0.32 0.16 -7.83
CA ILE A 154 -0.80 -0.09 -9.20
C ILE A 154 -2.01 0.81 -9.50
N GLY A 155 -2.93 0.95 -8.55
CA GLY A 155 -4.07 1.86 -8.64
C GLY A 155 -3.63 3.31 -8.88
N ILE A 156 -2.66 3.81 -8.10
CA ILE A 156 -2.07 5.15 -8.30
C ILE A 156 -1.51 5.30 -9.72
N PHE A 157 -0.82 4.30 -10.25
CA PHE A 157 -0.30 4.35 -11.62
C PHE A 157 -1.42 4.56 -12.66
N TYR A 158 -2.55 3.87 -12.52
CA TYR A 158 -3.69 4.07 -13.41
C TYR A 158 -4.39 5.42 -13.18
N PHE A 159 -4.43 5.92 -11.96
CA PHE A 159 -4.90 7.27 -11.68
C PHE A 159 -4.03 8.33 -12.36
N LEU A 160 -2.71 8.22 -12.27
CA LEU A 160 -1.79 9.12 -12.97
C LEU A 160 -1.97 9.05 -14.49
N LYS A 161 -2.23 7.86 -15.05
CA LYS A 161 -2.60 7.72 -16.46
C LYS A 161 -3.91 8.41 -16.77
N PHE A 162 -4.92 8.28 -15.91
CA PHE A 162 -6.18 9.00 -16.06
C PHE A 162 -5.96 10.51 -16.02
N GLU A 163 -5.19 11.05 -15.09
CA GLU A 163 -4.91 12.48 -15.02
C GLU A 163 -4.30 13.03 -16.31
N ARG A 164 -3.53 12.22 -17.02
CA ARG A 164 -2.89 12.61 -18.27
C ARG A 164 -3.75 12.42 -19.51
N GLU A 165 -4.38 11.24 -19.64
CA GLU A 165 -5.06 10.82 -20.86
C GLU A 165 -6.57 11.02 -20.80
N LYS A 166 -7.12 11.24 -19.60
CA LYS A 166 -8.55 11.46 -19.35
C LYS A 166 -9.48 10.36 -19.84
N LYS A 167 -8.96 9.13 -20.01
CA LYS A 167 -9.73 7.97 -20.47
C LYS A 167 -10.41 7.28 -19.30
N ILE A 168 -11.71 7.03 -19.41
CA ILE A 168 -12.54 6.37 -18.38
C ILE A 168 -12.02 4.99 -17.99
N ASN A 169 -11.45 4.24 -18.93
CA ASN A 169 -10.89 2.91 -18.66
C ASN A 169 -9.77 2.94 -17.61
N PHE A 170 -9.02 4.03 -17.50
CA PHE A 170 -8.00 4.15 -16.45
C PHE A 170 -8.62 4.48 -15.09
N ALA A 171 -9.70 5.26 -15.06
CA ALA A 171 -10.46 5.50 -13.84
C ALA A 171 -11.05 4.20 -13.29
N ILE A 172 -11.69 3.39 -14.15
CA ILE A 172 -12.27 2.10 -13.76
C ILE A 172 -11.18 1.14 -13.25
N LYS A 173 -10.02 1.06 -13.92
CA LYS A 173 -8.89 0.24 -13.45
C LYS A 173 -8.38 0.71 -12.08
N ASN A 174 -8.32 2.03 -11.85
CA ASN A 174 -7.95 2.56 -10.53
C ASN A 174 -8.99 2.14 -9.49
N VAL A 175 -10.28 2.36 -9.74
CA VAL A 175 -11.37 1.99 -8.81
C VAL A 175 -11.31 0.52 -8.44
N PHE A 176 -11.16 -0.37 -9.44
CA PHE A 176 -11.04 -1.80 -9.21
C PHE A 176 -9.83 -2.17 -8.32
N LEU A 177 -8.67 -1.59 -8.61
CA LEU A 177 -7.43 -1.87 -7.87
C LEU A 177 -7.46 -1.30 -6.45
N VAL A 178 -8.07 -0.14 -6.25
CA VAL A 178 -8.27 0.46 -4.92
C VAL A 178 -9.25 -0.39 -4.11
N ALA A 179 -10.33 -0.88 -4.72
CA ALA A 179 -11.25 -1.80 -4.06
C ALA A 179 -10.56 -3.11 -3.66
N LEU A 180 -9.80 -3.73 -4.56
CA LEU A 180 -9.01 -4.93 -4.22
C LEU A 180 -8.00 -4.67 -3.11
N SER A 181 -7.32 -3.51 -3.15
CA SER A 181 -6.41 -3.10 -2.09
C SER A 181 -7.13 -2.98 -0.74
N ALA A 182 -8.33 -2.38 -0.73
CA ALA A 182 -9.17 -2.27 0.46
C ALA A 182 -9.67 -3.63 0.97
N TYR A 183 -9.97 -4.57 0.07
CA TYR A 183 -10.32 -5.94 0.44
C TYR A 183 -9.17 -6.70 1.08
N ILE A 184 -7.93 -6.48 0.64
CA ILE A 184 -6.76 -7.12 1.25
C ILE A 184 -6.39 -6.42 2.56
N SER A 185 -6.37 -5.09 2.56
CA SER A 185 -6.04 -4.27 3.73
C SER A 185 -7.02 -3.10 3.85
N PRO A 186 -7.99 -3.16 4.76
CA PRO A 186 -9.08 -2.19 4.88
C PRO A 186 -8.62 -0.73 5.06
N ASN A 187 -7.40 -0.51 5.50
CA ASN A 187 -6.81 0.83 5.65
C ASN A 187 -6.80 1.63 4.33
N PHE A 188 -6.81 0.95 3.18
CA PHE A 188 -6.84 1.61 1.87
C PHE A 188 -8.24 2.03 1.41
N SER A 189 -9.30 1.64 2.12
CA SER A 189 -10.69 1.96 1.75
C SER A 189 -10.97 3.46 1.71
N ILE A 190 -10.38 4.24 2.61
CA ILE A 190 -10.56 5.69 2.69
C ILE A 190 -10.15 6.41 1.40
N PHE A 191 -9.17 5.87 0.69
CA PHE A 191 -8.69 6.46 -0.57
C PHE A 191 -9.70 6.33 -1.72
N SER A 192 -10.68 5.43 -1.61
CA SER A 192 -11.78 5.32 -2.58
C SER A 192 -12.55 6.63 -2.68
N LEU A 193 -12.79 7.29 -1.54
CA LEU A 193 -13.46 8.59 -1.49
C LEU A 193 -12.65 9.67 -2.21
N PHE A 194 -11.32 9.70 -1.98
CA PHE A 194 -10.44 10.66 -2.65
C PHE A 194 -10.50 10.52 -4.17
N PHE A 195 -10.37 9.30 -4.70
CA PHE A 195 -10.43 9.08 -6.15
C PHE A 195 -11.82 9.36 -6.71
N PHE A 196 -12.88 8.97 -6.01
CA PHE A 196 -14.25 9.30 -6.39
C PHE A 196 -14.46 10.81 -6.54
N LEU A 197 -14.04 11.60 -5.54
CA LEU A 197 -14.12 13.07 -5.61
C LEU A 197 -13.33 13.64 -6.79
N LYS A 198 -12.13 13.10 -7.08
CA LYS A 198 -11.34 13.53 -8.24
C LYS A 198 -12.05 13.25 -9.56
N TYR A 199 -12.72 12.12 -9.70
CA TYR A 199 -13.46 11.77 -10.92
C TYR A 199 -14.74 12.59 -11.08
N THR A 200 -15.48 12.81 -10.00
CA THR A 200 -16.70 13.63 -10.03
C THR A 200 -16.41 15.10 -10.36
N LEU A 201 -15.32 15.64 -9.83
CA LEU A 201 -14.85 17.00 -10.17
C LEU A 201 -14.45 17.12 -11.64
N TYR A 202 -13.92 16.05 -12.24
CA TYR A 202 -13.53 16.07 -13.63
C TYR A 202 -14.71 15.85 -14.60
N TYR A 203 -15.55 14.84 -14.36
CA TYR A 203 -16.60 14.44 -15.29
C TYR A 203 -17.96 15.12 -15.04
N ASN A 204 -18.12 15.84 -13.95
CA ASN A 204 -19.38 16.29 -13.34
C ASN A 204 -20.20 15.12 -12.76
N PHE A 205 -20.93 15.39 -11.68
CA PHE A 205 -21.61 14.35 -10.88
C PHE A 205 -22.64 13.54 -11.70
N PHE A 206 -23.45 14.20 -12.55
CA PHE A 206 -24.51 13.54 -13.33
C PHE A 206 -24.08 13.05 -14.71
N SER A 207 -22.78 13.00 -15.00
CA SER A 207 -22.29 12.51 -16.28
C SER A 207 -22.31 10.97 -16.38
N LYS A 208 -22.44 10.45 -17.61
CA LYS A 208 -22.36 8.98 -17.86
C LYS A 208 -21.08 8.34 -17.30
N PRO A 209 -19.86 8.93 -17.44
CA PRO A 209 -18.67 8.36 -16.82
C PRO A 209 -18.75 8.28 -15.30
N THR A 210 -19.26 9.31 -14.63
CA THR A 210 -19.43 9.30 -13.17
C THR A 210 -20.43 8.23 -12.74
N LEU A 211 -21.55 8.10 -13.43
CA LEU A 211 -22.52 7.04 -13.17
C LEU A 211 -21.89 5.65 -13.30
N LEU A 212 -21.06 5.43 -14.33
CA LEU A 212 -20.34 4.16 -14.51
C LEU A 212 -19.38 3.89 -13.35
N ILE A 213 -18.68 4.91 -12.85
CA ILE A 213 -17.80 4.78 -11.68
C ILE A 213 -18.60 4.46 -10.41
N ILE A 214 -19.76 5.10 -10.21
CA ILE A 214 -20.66 4.81 -9.09
C ILE A 214 -21.13 3.36 -9.15
N ILE A 215 -21.64 2.91 -10.29
CA ILE A 215 -22.09 1.53 -10.48
C ILE A 215 -20.94 0.54 -10.21
N THR A 216 -19.74 0.83 -10.72
CA THR A 216 -18.56 -0.01 -10.47
C THR A 216 -18.25 -0.10 -8.98
N ASN A 217 -18.24 1.03 -8.26
CA ASN A 217 -18.01 1.03 -6.81
C ASN A 217 -19.09 0.26 -6.06
N LEU A 218 -20.38 0.42 -6.43
CA LEU A 218 -21.50 -0.30 -5.81
C LEU A 218 -21.36 -1.81 -6.01
N ILE A 219 -21.08 -2.26 -7.24
CA ILE A 219 -20.87 -3.69 -7.53
C ILE A 219 -19.69 -4.23 -6.71
N LEU A 220 -18.57 -3.50 -6.66
CA LEU A 220 -17.41 -3.92 -5.90
C LEU A 220 -17.62 -3.89 -4.38
N SER A 221 -18.58 -3.10 -3.87
CA SER A 221 -18.88 -3.06 -2.44
C SER A 221 -19.84 -4.16 -1.97
N ILE A 222 -20.57 -4.84 -2.90
CA ILE A 222 -21.55 -5.88 -2.55
C ILE A 222 -20.99 -6.95 -1.61
N PRO A 223 -19.81 -7.58 -1.87
CA PRO A 223 -19.27 -8.59 -0.97
C PRO A 223 -18.99 -8.04 0.44
N ALA A 224 -18.47 -6.81 0.56
CA ALA A 224 -18.20 -6.20 1.86
C ALA A 224 -19.50 -5.87 2.61
N ILE A 225 -20.50 -5.32 1.92
CA ILE A 225 -21.82 -5.03 2.48
C ILE A 225 -22.47 -6.32 2.98
N TYR A 226 -22.48 -7.37 2.16
CA TYR A 226 -23.02 -8.67 2.56
C TYR A 226 -22.32 -9.22 3.78
N TYR A 227 -20.99 -9.19 3.81
CA TYR A 227 -20.17 -9.75 4.87
C TYR A 227 -20.35 -9.01 6.20
N VAL A 228 -20.39 -7.68 6.16
CA VAL A 228 -20.51 -6.84 7.36
C VAL A 228 -21.96 -6.74 7.87
N PHE A 229 -22.93 -6.53 6.97
CA PHE A 229 -24.32 -6.22 7.38
C PHE A 229 -25.26 -7.42 7.40
N ILE A 230 -25.01 -8.45 6.56
CA ILE A 230 -25.86 -9.64 6.52
C ILE A 230 -25.30 -10.75 7.39
N LEU A 231 -23.99 -10.99 7.33
CA LEU A 231 -23.34 -12.00 8.18
C LEU A 231 -22.90 -11.43 9.54
N GLU A 232 -23.06 -10.12 9.77
CA GLU A 232 -22.69 -9.42 11.00
C GLU A 232 -21.21 -9.64 11.42
N ILE A 233 -20.34 -9.90 10.45
CA ILE A 233 -18.93 -10.18 10.68
C ILE A 233 -18.17 -8.86 10.75
N ASN A 234 -17.97 -8.35 11.97
CA ASN A 234 -17.40 -7.05 12.26
C ASN A 234 -15.96 -7.16 12.79
N PHE A 235 -15.09 -7.90 12.09
CA PHE A 235 -13.68 -8.06 12.48
C PHE A 235 -12.95 -6.71 12.69
N PHE A 236 -13.40 -5.64 12.04
CA PHE A 236 -12.81 -4.32 12.16
C PHE A 236 -13.27 -3.58 13.43
N LEU A 237 -14.54 -3.69 13.81
CA LEU A 237 -15.08 -3.02 14.99
C LEU A 237 -14.76 -3.78 16.28
N LYS A 238 -14.83 -5.11 16.27
CA LYS A 238 -14.56 -5.94 17.47
C LYS A 238 -13.12 -5.81 17.96
N SER A 239 -12.15 -5.65 17.07
CA SER A 239 -10.75 -5.44 17.48
C SER A 239 -10.49 -4.06 18.09
N ALA A 240 -11.27 -3.05 17.70
CA ALA A 240 -11.18 -1.72 18.29
C ALA A 240 -11.94 -1.62 19.63
N VAL A 241 -12.98 -2.43 19.79
CA VAL A 241 -13.90 -2.37 20.95
C VAL A 241 -13.56 -3.40 22.02
N ALA A 242 -12.89 -4.54 21.69
CA ALA A 242 -12.58 -5.60 22.63
C ALA A 242 -11.63 -5.20 23.78
N GLU A 243 -10.86 -4.13 23.57
CA GLU A 243 -9.97 -3.59 24.60
C GLU A 243 -10.63 -2.49 25.47
N ILE A 244 -11.90 -2.18 25.21
CA ILE A 244 -12.60 -1.09 25.89
C ILE A 244 -13.66 -1.68 26.83
N ASN A 245 -13.39 -1.77 28.14
CA ASN A 245 -14.42 -1.90 29.19
C ASN A 245 -15.15 -0.55 29.37
N TRP A 246 -16.41 -0.41 29.05
CA TRP A 246 -17.15 0.84 28.95
C TRP A 246 -17.44 1.52 30.29
N ASP A 247 -17.28 0.83 31.41
CA ASP A 247 -17.70 1.31 32.74
C ASP A 247 -16.72 2.26 33.47
N GLU A 248 -15.49 2.44 32.93
CA GLU A 248 -14.48 3.31 33.60
C GLU A 248 -13.97 4.49 32.73
N LYS A 249 -14.69 5.01 31.68
CA LYS A 249 -13.92 5.21 30.46
C LYS A 249 -14.06 6.46 29.62
N GLU A 250 -14.84 7.41 29.90
CA GLU A 250 -14.85 8.64 29.06
C GLU A 250 -13.48 9.35 29.08
N ASN A 251 -12.85 9.42 30.23
CA ASN A 251 -11.55 10.08 30.36
C ASN A 251 -10.37 9.26 29.78
N ILE A 252 -10.43 7.92 29.89
CA ILE A 252 -9.37 7.05 29.37
C ILE A 252 -9.44 7.00 27.84
N ILE A 253 -10.63 6.96 27.26
CA ILE A 253 -10.82 6.95 25.80
C ILE A 253 -10.28 8.25 25.19
N PHE A 254 -10.62 9.41 25.78
CA PHE A 254 -10.14 10.70 25.29
C PHE A 254 -8.60 10.80 25.36
N ASN A 255 -8.01 10.39 26.49
CA ASN A 255 -6.57 10.43 26.67
C ASN A 255 -5.85 9.44 25.71
N ASN A 256 -6.39 8.26 25.45
CA ASN A 256 -5.81 7.31 24.51
C ASN A 256 -5.91 7.82 23.07
N ILE A 257 -7.06 8.34 22.65
CA ILE A 257 -7.23 8.96 21.33
C ILE A 257 -6.28 10.15 21.16
N PHE A 258 -6.14 10.98 22.17
CA PHE A 258 -5.24 12.13 22.15
C PHE A 258 -3.76 11.71 22.08
N ASN A 259 -3.36 10.70 22.85
CA ASN A 259 -2.02 10.14 22.79
C ASN A 259 -1.71 9.50 21.44
N ASP A 260 -2.64 8.71 20.88
CA ASP A 260 -2.49 8.11 19.56
C ASP A 260 -2.40 9.18 18.46
N PHE A 261 -3.17 10.26 18.60
CA PHE A 261 -3.08 11.42 17.71
C PHE A 261 -1.71 12.09 17.80
N ILE A 262 -1.20 12.36 19.01
CA ILE A 262 0.13 12.97 19.23
C ILE A 262 1.22 12.06 18.66
N ILE A 263 1.18 10.76 18.93
CA ILE A 263 2.15 9.79 18.44
C ILE A 263 2.12 9.76 16.91
N THR A 264 0.93 9.62 16.32
CA THR A 264 0.76 9.58 14.85
C THR A 264 1.25 10.87 14.20
N PHE A 265 0.88 12.04 14.78
CA PHE A 265 1.30 13.34 14.29
C PHE A 265 2.82 13.53 14.42
N SER A 266 3.43 13.08 15.51
CA SER A 266 4.89 13.14 15.72
C SER A 266 5.64 12.29 14.69
N PHE A 267 5.17 11.08 14.41
CA PHE A 267 5.74 10.24 13.35
C PHE A 267 5.57 10.90 11.98
N LEU A 268 4.40 11.40 11.67
CA LEU A 268 4.11 12.05 10.39
C LEU A 268 4.98 13.31 10.21
N PHE A 269 5.13 14.12 11.26
CA PHE A 269 6.01 15.27 11.29
C PHE A 269 7.48 14.86 11.09
N PHE A 270 7.95 13.83 11.79
CA PHE A 270 9.33 13.33 11.65
C PHE A 270 9.65 12.90 10.21
N TYR A 271 8.72 12.23 9.54
CA TYR A 271 8.91 11.80 8.14
C TYR A 271 8.77 12.95 7.13
N ILE A 272 7.92 13.94 7.40
CA ILE A 272 7.68 15.06 6.48
C ILE A 272 8.68 16.21 6.72
N PHE A 273 9.15 16.40 7.95
CA PHE A 273 10.03 17.49 8.33
C PHE A 273 11.28 17.66 7.43
N PRO A 274 12.02 16.61 7.05
CA PRO A 274 13.16 16.76 6.16
C PRO A 274 12.77 17.37 4.81
N PHE A 275 11.62 17.02 4.27
CA PHE A 275 11.12 17.57 2.99
C PHE A 275 10.65 19.03 3.13
N LEU A 276 10.01 19.37 4.24
CA LEU A 276 9.63 20.76 4.53
C LEU A 276 10.88 21.63 4.71
N PHE A 277 11.87 21.13 5.43
CA PHE A 277 13.13 21.81 5.65
C PHE A 277 13.89 22.09 4.34
N LEU A 278 13.97 21.08 3.45
CA LEU A 278 14.56 21.23 2.12
C LEU A 278 13.80 22.26 1.27
N LYS A 279 12.47 22.31 1.38
CA LYS A 279 11.65 23.30 0.66
C LYS A 279 11.88 24.72 1.19
N ILE A 280 12.02 24.90 2.52
CA ILE A 280 12.30 26.19 3.15
C ILE A 280 13.68 26.72 2.71
N ILE A 281 14.71 25.86 2.74
CA ILE A 281 16.07 26.25 2.29
C ILE A 281 16.07 26.66 0.81
N ASN A 282 15.33 25.96 -0.05
CA ASN A 282 15.22 26.33 -1.45
C ASN A 282 14.45 27.64 -1.67
N LEU A 283 13.46 27.95 -0.85
CA LEU A 283 12.74 29.23 -0.90
C LEU A 283 13.65 30.39 -0.49
N GLU A 284 14.47 30.24 0.54
CA GLU A 284 15.45 31.28 0.94
C GLU A 284 16.49 31.54 -0.17
N LYS A 285 16.97 30.48 -0.86
CA LYS A 285 17.89 30.65 -1.98
C LYS A 285 17.23 31.38 -3.17
N ILE A 286 15.97 31.13 -3.45
CA ILE A 286 15.22 31.80 -4.51
C ILE A 286 15.02 33.28 -4.15
N ILE A 287 14.68 33.58 -2.89
CA ILE A 287 14.49 34.96 -2.43
C ILE A 287 15.80 35.73 -2.43
N THR A 288 16.91 35.11 -1.96
CA THR A 288 18.25 35.74 -2.01
C THR A 288 18.74 35.97 -3.45
N PHE A 289 18.47 35.04 -4.35
CA PHE A 289 18.85 35.18 -5.76
C PHE A 289 18.03 36.27 -6.48
N SER A 290 16.74 36.40 -6.19
CA SER A 290 15.90 37.47 -6.70
C SER A 290 16.34 38.86 -6.18
N ASN A 291 16.71 38.98 -4.91
CA ASN A 291 17.21 40.19 -4.31
C ASN A 291 18.60 40.61 -4.88
N LEU A 292 19.47 39.63 -5.22
CA LEU A 292 20.74 39.89 -5.91
C LEU A 292 20.55 40.43 -7.35
N ILE A 293 19.54 39.93 -8.05
CA ILE A 293 19.20 40.43 -9.40
C ILE A 293 18.64 41.86 -9.33
N TYR A 294 17.79 42.16 -8.35
CA TYR A 294 17.23 43.50 -8.14
C TYR A 294 18.31 44.51 -7.70
N SER A 295 19.31 44.09 -6.92
CA SER A 295 20.41 44.98 -6.49
C SER A 295 21.47 45.24 -7.56
N SER A 296 21.51 44.45 -8.64
CA SER A 296 22.45 44.63 -9.77
C SER A 296 21.85 45.43 -10.92
N THR A 297 20.57 45.85 -10.80
CA THR A 297 19.85 46.65 -11.82
C THR A 297 19.58 48.09 -11.39
N ILE A 298 20.15 48.55 -10.24
CA ILE A 298 20.24 49.93 -9.80
C ILE A 298 21.71 50.36 -9.84
#